data_b926bab04453cff5af95a201f95bcf14
#
_entry.id   b926bab04453cff5af95a201f95bcf14
#
_cell.length_a   1.000
_cell.length_b   1.000
_cell.length_c   1.000
_cell.angle_alpha   90.00
_cell.angle_beta   90.00
_cell.angle_gamma   90.00
#
_symmetry.space_group_name_H-M   'P 1'
#
loop_
_entity.id
_entity.type
_entity.pdbx_description
1 polymer ?
#
loop_
_entity_poly.entity_id
_entity_poly.type
_entity_poly.pdbx_seq_one_letter_code
_entity_poly.pdbx_strand_id
1 'polypeptide(L)'
;YDGQHPNLFSPKEEVPHDEFTSIEDINNYLLQHPEVINFIKSNAVNGDMGKALFLMFDEKTEQLAKAIGLDVCFPSAQLRMFLDNKVNTNRIAEKAGVACVPNVLSPVTDYKHLKQVSEKLGESLVVQTPFGDSGHTTFFISNEEEFNTYAEEIIKEKEVKIMKRINCYGTAIEGCVTQHGTLVAPL
;
A
#
# COMPACT_ATOMS: atom_id res chain seq x y z
N TYR A 1 18.83 -14.06 -11.47
CA TYR A 1 18.72 -12.89 -12.34
C TYR A 1 20.10 -12.56 -12.89
N ASP A 2 20.20 -12.42 -14.20
CA ASP A 2 21.46 -12.04 -14.84
C ASP A 2 21.61 -10.52 -14.72
N GLY A 3 22.54 -10.08 -13.88
CA GLY A 3 22.83 -8.65 -13.66
C GLY A 3 23.36 -7.92 -14.91
N GLN A 4 23.53 -8.62 -16.03
CA GLN A 4 23.97 -8.04 -17.29
C GLN A 4 22.84 -7.82 -18.31
N HIS A 5 21.58 -8.00 -17.88
CA HIS A 5 20.43 -7.74 -18.77
C HIS A 5 20.44 -6.27 -19.25
N PRO A 6 20.26 -5.99 -20.56
CA PRO A 6 20.38 -4.64 -21.12
C PRO A 6 19.40 -3.61 -20.54
N ASN A 7 18.29 -4.08 -19.96
CA ASN A 7 17.30 -3.23 -19.31
C ASN A 7 17.49 -3.15 -17.78
N LEU A 8 18.60 -3.65 -17.26
CA LEU A 8 18.94 -3.59 -15.86
C LEU A 8 20.14 -2.66 -15.67
N PHE A 9 19.98 -1.64 -14.83
CA PHE A 9 21.06 -0.81 -14.36
C PHE A 9 21.18 -0.94 -12.85
N SER A 10 22.38 -1.19 -12.35
CA SER A 10 22.70 -1.19 -10.92
C SER A 10 23.91 -0.30 -10.70
N PRO A 11 23.87 0.64 -9.73
CA PRO A 11 25.03 1.43 -9.38
C PRO A 11 26.12 0.50 -8.80
N LYS A 12 27.38 0.90 -8.93
CA LYS A 12 28.52 0.08 -8.49
C LYS A 12 28.75 0.10 -6.97
N GLU A 13 28.26 1.14 -6.32
CA GLU A 13 28.35 1.29 -4.88
C GLU A 13 27.31 0.43 -4.19
N GLU A 14 27.76 -0.39 -3.24
CA GLU A 14 26.88 -1.20 -2.40
C GLU A 14 26.61 -0.47 -1.09
N VAL A 15 25.33 -0.31 -0.75
CA VAL A 15 24.87 0.22 0.54
C VAL A 15 24.34 -0.94 1.37
N PRO A 16 24.73 -1.09 2.64
CA PRO A 16 24.19 -2.12 3.51
C PRO A 16 22.66 -2.09 3.58
N HIS A 17 22.04 -3.26 3.53
CA HIS A 17 20.57 -3.39 3.53
C HIS A 17 19.90 -2.82 4.78
N ASP A 18 20.59 -2.85 5.91
CA ASP A 18 20.14 -2.33 7.20
C ASP A 18 20.11 -0.80 7.29
N GLU A 19 20.67 -0.10 6.31
CA GLU A 19 20.54 1.36 6.19
C GLU A 19 19.18 1.80 5.62
N PHE A 20 18.43 0.89 4.99
CA PHE A 20 17.10 1.19 4.45
C PHE A 20 16.01 0.62 5.36
N THR A 21 15.07 1.47 5.75
CA THR A 21 13.94 1.12 6.61
C THR A 21 12.66 0.90 5.81
N SER A 22 12.63 1.33 4.55
CA SER A 22 11.48 1.23 3.66
C SER A 22 11.91 1.09 2.19
N ILE A 23 10.95 0.71 1.34
CA ILE A 23 11.15 0.69 -0.13
C ILE A 23 11.36 2.12 -0.65
N GLU A 24 10.68 3.09 -0.05
CA GLU A 24 10.80 4.50 -0.38
C GLU A 24 12.24 5.00 -0.14
N ASP A 25 12.91 4.55 0.92
CA ASP A 25 14.32 4.89 1.19
C ASP A 25 15.22 4.42 0.06
N ILE A 26 15.00 3.22 -0.47
CA ILE A 26 15.75 2.69 -1.61
C ILE A 26 15.52 3.54 -2.85
N ASN A 27 14.28 3.88 -3.16
CA ASN A 27 13.95 4.75 -4.28
C ASN A 27 14.61 6.13 -4.13
N ASN A 28 14.52 6.71 -2.94
CA ASN A 28 15.09 8.01 -2.62
C ASN A 28 16.62 8.02 -2.73
N TYR A 29 17.28 6.93 -2.33
CA TYR A 29 18.72 6.73 -2.51
C TYR A 29 19.07 6.67 -4.00
N LEU A 30 18.40 5.81 -4.77
CA LEU A 30 18.69 5.62 -6.19
C LEU A 30 18.47 6.90 -7.01
N LEU A 31 17.43 7.66 -6.74
CA LEU A 31 17.14 8.93 -7.42
C LEU A 31 18.15 10.04 -7.11
N GLN A 32 18.96 9.89 -6.07
CA GLN A 32 20.05 10.81 -5.72
C GLN A 32 21.44 10.27 -6.11
N HIS A 33 21.52 8.99 -6.52
CA HIS A 33 22.78 8.37 -6.85
C HIS A 33 23.34 8.91 -8.17
N PRO A 34 24.58 9.41 -8.21
CA PRO A 34 25.16 10.04 -9.42
C PRO A 34 25.17 9.13 -10.66
N GLU A 35 25.49 7.85 -10.49
CA GLU A 35 25.50 6.89 -11.59
C GLU A 35 24.09 6.66 -12.16
N VAL A 36 23.07 6.58 -11.30
CA VAL A 36 21.66 6.46 -11.73
C VAL A 36 21.20 7.70 -12.48
N ILE A 37 21.50 8.88 -11.95
CA ILE A 37 21.17 10.15 -12.60
C ILE A 37 21.86 10.26 -13.97
N ASN A 38 23.14 9.88 -14.06
CA ASN A 38 23.87 9.89 -15.32
C ASN A 38 23.29 8.87 -16.32
N PHE A 39 22.93 7.69 -15.86
CA PHE A 39 22.27 6.68 -16.68
C PHE A 39 20.95 7.21 -17.25
N ILE A 40 20.09 7.80 -16.42
CA ILE A 40 18.82 8.41 -16.86
C ILE A 40 19.08 9.49 -17.92
N LYS A 41 20.01 10.42 -17.65
CA LYS A 41 20.37 11.50 -18.58
C LYS A 41 20.93 10.98 -19.91
N SER A 42 21.73 9.92 -19.88
CA SER A 42 22.32 9.34 -21.10
C SER A 42 21.28 8.63 -21.98
N ASN A 43 20.15 8.24 -21.42
CA ASN A 43 19.03 7.61 -22.13
C ASN A 43 17.91 8.61 -22.49
N ALA A 44 18.05 9.87 -22.16
CA ALA A 44 17.09 10.89 -22.51
C ALA A 44 16.94 11.05 -24.04
N VAL A 45 15.71 11.15 -24.52
CA VAL A 45 15.40 11.32 -25.95
C VAL A 45 14.89 12.75 -26.17
N ASN A 46 15.58 13.56 -26.97
CA ASN A 46 15.22 14.95 -27.25
C ASN A 46 15.05 15.82 -26.00
N GLY A 47 15.79 15.53 -24.93
CA GLY A 47 15.70 16.24 -23.66
C GLY A 47 14.60 15.73 -22.72
N ASP A 48 13.81 14.76 -23.13
CA ASP A 48 12.84 14.07 -22.26
C ASP A 48 13.57 12.98 -21.46
N MET A 49 13.58 13.11 -20.13
CA MET A 49 14.17 12.14 -19.21
C MET A 49 13.34 10.86 -19.09
N GLY A 50 12.12 10.87 -19.61
CA GLY A 50 11.23 9.72 -19.60
C GLY A 50 10.33 9.62 -18.37
N LYS A 51 9.80 8.44 -18.18
CA LYS A 51 8.78 8.16 -17.17
C LYS A 51 9.30 7.17 -16.13
N ALA A 52 8.94 7.42 -14.86
CA ALA A 52 9.28 6.55 -13.75
C ALA A 52 8.04 5.83 -13.22
N LEU A 53 8.22 4.56 -12.92
CA LEU A 53 7.22 3.71 -12.29
C LEU A 53 7.81 3.18 -10.98
N PHE A 54 7.14 3.45 -9.86
CA PHE A 54 7.52 2.95 -8.54
C PHE A 54 6.39 2.07 -7.97
N LEU A 55 6.73 0.96 -7.36
CA LEU A 55 5.75 0.13 -6.66
C LEU A 55 5.26 0.83 -5.38
N MET A 56 6.21 1.34 -4.60
CA MET A 56 5.97 2.14 -3.39
C MET A 56 6.78 3.44 -3.51
N PHE A 57 6.18 4.56 -3.16
CA PHE A 57 6.86 5.87 -3.20
C PHE A 57 6.17 6.87 -2.29
N ASP A 58 6.92 7.84 -1.83
CA ASP A 58 6.49 8.93 -0.97
C ASP A 58 6.61 10.30 -1.67
N GLU A 59 6.26 11.37 -0.97
CA GLU A 59 6.38 12.74 -1.49
C GLU A 59 7.83 13.12 -1.81
N LYS A 60 8.81 12.58 -1.08
CA LYS A 60 10.23 12.81 -1.34
C LYS A 60 10.66 12.14 -2.64
N THR A 61 10.23 10.89 -2.88
CA THR A 61 10.46 10.18 -4.15
C THR A 61 9.90 10.99 -5.34
N GLU A 62 8.67 11.50 -5.20
CA GLU A 62 8.01 12.31 -6.22
C GLU A 62 8.80 13.61 -6.52
N GLN A 63 9.26 14.30 -5.47
CA GLN A 63 10.07 15.50 -5.60
C GLN A 63 11.42 15.22 -6.25
N LEU A 64 12.11 14.15 -5.85
CA LEU A 64 13.41 13.75 -6.41
C LEU A 64 13.29 13.35 -7.88
N ALA A 65 12.27 12.57 -8.25
CA ALA A 65 12.01 12.20 -9.64
C ALA A 65 11.78 13.45 -10.49
N LYS A 66 10.95 14.37 -10.02
CA LYS A 66 10.68 15.65 -10.71
C LYS A 66 11.93 16.53 -10.84
N ALA A 67 12.78 16.57 -9.81
CA ALA A 67 14.01 17.37 -9.82
C ALA A 67 15.00 16.92 -10.91
N ILE A 68 15.01 15.66 -11.29
CA ILE A 68 15.82 15.11 -12.38
C ILE A 68 15.05 15.02 -13.71
N GLY A 69 13.83 15.55 -13.78
CA GLY A 69 13.02 15.65 -15.01
C GLY A 69 12.22 14.39 -15.35
N LEU A 70 12.13 13.41 -14.45
CA LEU A 70 11.27 12.24 -14.64
C LEU A 70 9.80 12.58 -14.38
N ASP A 71 8.93 12.03 -15.22
CA ASP A 71 7.48 12.06 -15.04
C ASP A 71 7.02 10.78 -14.32
N VAL A 72 6.42 10.94 -13.13
CA VAL A 72 5.96 9.78 -12.34
C VAL A 72 4.63 9.28 -12.89
N CYS A 73 4.59 8.00 -13.32
CA CYS A 73 3.42 7.36 -13.91
C CYS A 73 2.40 6.86 -12.87
N PHE A 74 2.13 7.67 -11.85
CA PHE A 74 1.14 7.39 -10.82
C PHE A 74 0.42 8.67 -10.40
N PRO A 75 -0.75 8.58 -9.76
CA PRO A 75 -1.31 9.69 -8.99
C PRO A 75 -0.30 10.17 -7.94
N SER A 76 -0.52 11.38 -7.41
CA SER A 76 0.40 11.95 -6.41
C SER A 76 0.62 11.01 -5.22
N ALA A 77 1.79 11.10 -4.59
CA ALA A 77 2.10 10.36 -3.36
C ALA A 77 1.03 10.55 -2.28
N GLN A 78 0.51 11.77 -2.14
CA GLN A 78 -0.56 12.10 -1.21
C GLN A 78 -1.85 11.30 -1.51
N LEU A 79 -2.27 11.23 -2.78
CA LEU A 79 -3.45 10.44 -3.17
C LEU A 79 -3.22 8.95 -2.97
N ARG A 80 -2.02 8.45 -3.30
CA ARG A 80 -1.65 7.07 -3.04
C ARG A 80 -1.77 6.72 -1.55
N MET A 81 -1.17 7.52 -0.66
CA MET A 81 -1.25 7.33 0.80
C MET A 81 -2.69 7.38 1.31
N PHE A 82 -3.50 8.27 0.78
CA PHE A 82 -4.91 8.35 1.14
C PHE A 82 -5.68 7.08 0.74
N LEU A 83 -5.42 6.52 -0.43
CA LEU A 83 -6.07 5.31 -0.93
C LEU A 83 -5.50 4.02 -0.30
N ASP A 84 -4.24 4.03 0.14
CA ASP A 84 -3.62 2.90 0.83
C ASP A 84 -4.24 2.67 2.24
N ASN A 85 -4.83 3.68 2.80
CA ASN A 85 -5.58 3.59 4.04
C ASN A 85 -6.87 2.79 3.85
N LYS A 86 -6.94 1.58 4.45
CA LYS A 86 -8.06 0.63 4.32
C LYS A 86 -9.40 1.18 4.80
N VAL A 87 -9.38 2.10 5.77
CA VAL A 87 -10.57 2.78 6.28
C VAL A 87 -11.11 3.77 5.25
N ASN A 88 -10.23 4.58 4.67
CA ASN A 88 -10.59 5.54 3.61
C ASN A 88 -11.11 4.84 2.37
N THR A 89 -10.41 3.79 1.93
CA THR A 89 -10.81 3.01 0.74
C THR A 89 -12.17 2.34 0.94
N ASN A 90 -12.45 1.82 2.14
CA ASN A 90 -13.77 1.28 2.46
C ASN A 90 -14.87 2.35 2.37
N ARG A 91 -14.65 3.55 2.93
CA ARG A 91 -15.61 4.67 2.83
C ARG A 91 -15.86 5.10 1.39
N ILE A 92 -14.81 5.14 0.57
CA ILE A 92 -14.94 5.47 -0.86
C ILE A 92 -15.76 4.40 -1.57
N ALA A 93 -15.48 3.12 -1.33
CA ALA A 93 -16.19 2.01 -1.94
C ALA A 93 -17.68 2.04 -1.57
N GLU A 94 -18.02 2.22 -0.29
CA GLU A 94 -19.38 2.33 0.19
C GLU A 94 -20.11 3.54 -0.45
N LYS A 95 -19.47 4.70 -0.49
CA LYS A 95 -20.00 5.91 -1.11
C LYS A 95 -20.23 5.73 -2.63
N ALA A 96 -19.39 4.93 -3.28
CA ALA A 96 -19.51 4.59 -4.70
C ALA A 96 -20.53 3.46 -4.97
N GLY A 97 -21.17 2.92 -3.93
CA GLY A 97 -22.13 1.82 -4.06
C GLY A 97 -21.48 0.45 -4.36
N VAL A 98 -20.19 0.31 -4.10
CA VAL A 98 -19.49 -0.98 -4.26
C VAL A 98 -19.86 -1.88 -3.08
N ALA A 99 -20.27 -3.11 -3.39
CA ALA A 99 -20.58 -4.10 -2.37
C ALA A 99 -19.31 -4.48 -1.58
N CYS A 100 -19.32 -4.15 -0.28
CA CYS A 100 -18.25 -4.48 0.63
C CYS A 100 -18.64 -5.67 1.53
N VAL A 101 -17.64 -6.35 2.08
CA VAL A 101 -17.87 -7.28 3.19
C VAL A 101 -18.57 -6.53 4.32
N PRO A 102 -19.60 -7.11 4.98
CA PRO A 102 -20.24 -6.45 6.12
C PRO A 102 -19.20 -6.01 7.14
N ASN A 103 -19.19 -4.72 7.43
CA ASN A 103 -18.15 -4.10 8.25
C ASN A 103 -18.67 -2.93 9.07
N VAL A 104 -17.86 -2.54 10.06
CA VAL A 104 -18.01 -1.31 10.83
C VAL A 104 -16.64 -0.65 10.92
N LEU A 105 -16.60 0.67 10.75
CA LEU A 105 -15.42 1.50 10.99
C LEU A 105 -15.58 2.15 12.36
N SER A 106 -14.70 1.84 13.30
CA SER A 106 -14.81 2.31 14.69
C SER A 106 -13.45 2.33 15.38
N PRO A 107 -13.21 3.26 16.33
CA PRO A 107 -12.20 3.04 17.36
C PRO A 107 -12.54 1.81 18.18
N VAL A 108 -11.53 1.18 18.78
CA VAL A 108 -11.69 0.05 19.71
C VAL A 108 -10.87 0.35 20.96
N THR A 109 -11.50 0.28 22.13
CA THR A 109 -10.83 0.53 23.41
C THR A 109 -10.50 -0.75 24.18
N ASP A 110 -11.32 -1.79 24.00
CA ASP A 110 -11.18 -3.08 24.65
C ASP A 110 -12.05 -4.14 23.93
N TYR A 111 -11.96 -5.40 24.34
CA TYR A 111 -12.75 -6.49 23.75
C TYR A 111 -14.25 -6.30 23.87
N LYS A 112 -14.73 -5.78 25.02
CA LYS A 112 -16.15 -5.52 25.22
C LYS A 112 -16.67 -4.47 24.24
N HIS A 113 -15.91 -3.40 24.04
CA HIS A 113 -16.25 -2.38 23.06
C HIS A 113 -16.21 -2.95 21.63
N LEU A 114 -15.20 -3.75 21.28
CA LEU A 114 -15.17 -4.45 20.00
C LEU A 114 -16.46 -5.26 19.76
N LYS A 115 -16.88 -6.06 20.71
CA LYS A 115 -18.13 -6.87 20.61
C LYS A 115 -19.36 -6.00 20.49
N GLN A 116 -19.43 -4.88 21.20
CA GLN A 116 -20.55 -3.96 21.15
C GLN A 116 -20.69 -3.31 19.76
N VAL A 117 -19.60 -2.78 19.18
CA VAL A 117 -19.65 -2.13 17.87
C VAL A 117 -19.84 -3.10 16.70
N SER A 118 -19.47 -4.36 16.89
CA SER A 118 -19.57 -5.43 15.87
C SER A 118 -20.74 -6.40 16.08
N GLU A 119 -21.70 -6.10 16.95
CA GLU A 119 -22.82 -6.99 17.32
C GLU A 119 -23.51 -7.65 16.12
N LYS A 120 -23.70 -6.89 15.02
CA LYS A 120 -24.37 -7.34 13.80
C LYS A 120 -23.47 -8.18 12.87
N LEU A 121 -22.17 -8.27 13.14
CA LEU A 121 -21.21 -8.95 12.28
C LEU A 121 -21.00 -10.43 12.66
N GLY A 122 -21.54 -10.85 13.81
CA GLY A 122 -21.40 -12.22 14.34
C GLY A 122 -20.21 -12.37 15.30
N GLU A 123 -19.86 -13.60 15.62
CA GLU A 123 -18.87 -13.88 16.67
C GLU A 123 -17.44 -13.85 16.18
N SER A 124 -17.22 -14.33 14.96
CA SER A 124 -15.88 -14.35 14.35
C SER A 124 -15.68 -13.10 13.49
N LEU A 125 -14.66 -12.35 13.82
CA LEU A 125 -14.35 -11.04 13.23
C LEU A 125 -12.99 -11.05 12.53
N VAL A 126 -12.83 -10.12 11.60
CA VAL A 126 -11.54 -9.73 11.04
C VAL A 126 -11.37 -8.23 11.32
N VAL A 127 -10.32 -7.87 12.02
CA VAL A 127 -9.96 -6.49 12.31
C VAL A 127 -8.75 -6.10 11.49
N GLN A 128 -8.83 -4.98 10.78
CA GLN A 128 -7.73 -4.42 10.02
C GLN A 128 -7.41 -3.01 10.49
N THR A 129 -6.12 -2.74 10.72
CA THR A 129 -5.64 -1.37 10.93
C THR A 129 -5.61 -0.61 9.61
N PRO A 130 -5.57 0.74 9.64
CA PRO A 130 -5.61 1.57 8.44
C PRO A 130 -4.52 1.23 7.42
N PHE A 131 -3.30 1.01 7.88
CA PHE A 131 -2.14 0.72 7.05
C PHE A 131 -1.56 -0.67 7.35
N GLY A 132 -0.84 -1.22 6.39
CA GLY A 132 -0.14 -2.50 6.46
C GLY A 132 -0.43 -3.38 5.26
N ASP A 133 0.54 -4.18 4.90
CA ASP A 133 0.55 -5.06 3.75
C ASP A 133 0.64 -6.54 4.13
N SER A 134 0.52 -7.41 3.16
CA SER A 134 0.79 -8.85 3.27
C SER A 134 0.12 -9.54 4.47
N GLY A 135 -0.98 -8.99 4.98
CA GLY A 135 -1.73 -9.54 6.11
C GLY A 135 -1.16 -9.21 7.50
N HIS A 136 -0.03 -8.52 7.61
CA HIS A 136 0.60 -8.20 8.91
C HIS A 136 -0.28 -7.40 9.87
N THR A 137 -1.24 -6.66 9.34
CA THR A 137 -2.17 -5.83 10.13
C THR A 137 -3.63 -6.28 9.96
N THR A 138 -3.82 -7.58 9.75
CA THR A 138 -5.12 -8.23 9.64
C THR A 138 -5.23 -9.30 10.73
N PHE A 139 -6.11 -9.08 11.69
CA PHE A 139 -6.27 -9.88 12.89
C PHE A 139 -7.58 -10.65 12.85
N PHE A 140 -7.51 -11.95 13.11
CA PHE A 140 -8.68 -12.81 13.23
C PHE A 140 -9.04 -12.95 14.70
N ILE A 141 -10.26 -12.55 15.08
CA ILE A 141 -10.70 -12.46 16.47
C ILE A 141 -12.04 -13.16 16.63
N SER A 142 -12.06 -14.23 17.43
CA SER A 142 -13.26 -14.97 17.79
C SER A 142 -13.51 -15.00 19.30
N ASN A 143 -12.51 -14.62 20.09
CA ASN A 143 -12.57 -14.60 21.56
C ASN A 143 -11.66 -13.52 22.14
N GLU A 144 -11.74 -13.31 23.46
CA GLU A 144 -10.98 -12.30 24.17
C GLU A 144 -9.48 -12.58 24.22
N GLU A 145 -9.06 -13.83 24.24
CA GLU A 145 -7.64 -14.21 24.25
C GLU A 145 -6.96 -13.81 22.93
N GLU A 146 -7.62 -14.09 21.80
CA GLU A 146 -7.16 -13.66 20.48
C GLU A 146 -7.10 -12.12 20.37
N PHE A 147 -8.09 -11.42 20.91
CA PHE A 147 -8.06 -9.95 20.96
C PHE A 147 -6.88 -9.44 21.77
N ASN A 148 -6.64 -9.99 22.96
CA ASN A 148 -5.57 -9.55 23.84
C ASN A 148 -4.18 -9.73 23.22
N THR A 149 -4.02 -10.70 22.32
CA THR A 149 -2.78 -10.90 21.56
C THR A 149 -2.44 -9.70 20.68
N TYR A 150 -3.44 -8.99 20.15
CA TYR A 150 -3.27 -7.89 19.19
C TYR A 150 -3.82 -6.55 19.71
N ALA A 151 -4.14 -6.49 21.00
CA ALA A 151 -4.81 -5.33 21.59
C ALA A 151 -4.03 -4.03 21.40
N GLU A 152 -2.71 -4.06 21.57
CA GLU A 152 -1.87 -2.87 21.44
C GLU A 152 -1.91 -2.28 20.02
N GLU A 153 -1.87 -3.15 18.99
CA GLU A 153 -1.93 -2.73 17.60
C GLU A 153 -3.31 -2.18 17.22
N ILE A 154 -4.37 -2.73 17.80
CA ILE A 154 -5.75 -2.33 17.50
C ILE A 154 -6.11 -1.04 18.23
N ILE A 155 -5.83 -0.96 19.54
CA ILE A 155 -6.26 0.15 20.40
C ILE A 155 -5.53 1.45 20.10
N LYS A 156 -4.28 1.38 19.63
CA LYS A 156 -3.51 2.59 19.27
C LYS A 156 -4.08 3.34 18.05
N GLU A 157 -4.89 2.65 17.24
CA GLU A 157 -5.45 3.25 16.04
C GLU A 157 -6.67 4.12 16.37
N LYS A 158 -6.76 5.28 15.71
CA LYS A 158 -7.93 6.16 15.84
C LYS A 158 -9.21 5.49 15.35
N GLU A 159 -9.08 4.59 14.41
CA GLU A 159 -10.17 3.85 13.81
C GLU A 159 -9.63 2.63 13.09
N VAL A 160 -10.33 1.51 13.19
CA VAL A 160 -10.02 0.26 12.52
C VAL A 160 -11.22 -0.21 11.69
N LYS A 161 -10.97 -1.05 10.71
CA LYS A 161 -12.02 -1.73 9.96
C LYS A 161 -12.31 -3.09 10.59
N ILE A 162 -13.52 -3.26 11.11
CA ILE A 162 -14.01 -4.48 11.72
C ILE A 162 -14.96 -5.14 10.75
N MET A 163 -14.67 -6.37 10.35
CA MET A 163 -15.44 -7.10 9.34
C MET A 163 -15.96 -8.41 9.90
N LYS A 164 -17.08 -8.87 9.34
CA LYS A 164 -17.51 -10.26 9.47
C LYS A 164 -16.45 -11.18 8.86
N ARG A 165 -16.03 -12.23 9.57
CA ARG A 165 -15.19 -13.28 9.00
C ARG A 165 -15.97 -14.06 7.96
N ILE A 166 -15.46 -14.10 6.73
CA ILE A 166 -16.01 -14.89 5.64
C ILE A 166 -15.09 -16.10 5.42
N ASN A 167 -15.69 -17.27 5.33
CA ASN A 167 -14.97 -18.47 4.92
C ASN A 167 -14.90 -18.49 3.38
N CYS A 168 -13.74 -18.24 2.83
CA CYS A 168 -13.54 -18.11 1.39
C CYS A 168 -12.16 -18.62 0.97
N TYR A 169 -12.00 -18.87 -0.32
CA TYR A 169 -10.68 -18.98 -0.94
C TYR A 169 -10.18 -17.57 -1.25
N GLY A 170 -8.94 -17.30 -0.84
CA GLY A 170 -8.28 -16.04 -1.19
C GLY A 170 -8.01 -16.00 -2.69
N THR A 171 -8.46 -14.93 -3.35
CA THR A 171 -8.17 -14.66 -4.75
C THR A 171 -7.92 -13.16 -4.95
N ALA A 172 -7.25 -12.81 -6.02
CA ALA A 172 -7.01 -11.43 -6.41
C ALA A 172 -7.42 -11.22 -7.86
N ILE A 173 -7.92 -10.05 -8.16
CA ILE A 173 -8.17 -9.58 -9.52
C ILE A 173 -7.28 -8.36 -9.76
N GLU A 174 -6.50 -8.39 -10.82
CA GLU A 174 -5.74 -7.24 -11.27
C GLU A 174 -6.53 -6.49 -12.34
N GLY A 175 -6.51 -5.18 -12.25
CA GLY A 175 -7.19 -4.33 -13.21
C GLY A 175 -6.47 -3.01 -13.44
N CYS A 176 -6.66 -2.45 -14.63
CA CYS A 176 -6.14 -1.14 -15.00
C CYS A 176 -7.29 -0.28 -15.53
N VAL A 177 -7.53 0.84 -14.86
CA VAL A 177 -8.51 1.84 -15.31
C VAL A 177 -7.84 2.79 -16.27
N THR A 178 -8.42 2.94 -17.47
CA THR A 178 -7.92 3.85 -18.51
C THR A 178 -9.03 4.78 -18.96
N GLN A 179 -8.69 5.82 -19.72
CA GLN A 179 -9.67 6.72 -20.37
C GLN A 179 -10.58 5.99 -21.38
N HIS A 180 -10.22 4.79 -21.81
CA HIS A 180 -10.98 3.99 -22.78
C HIS A 180 -11.78 2.86 -22.14
N GLY A 181 -11.67 2.69 -20.82
CA GLY A 181 -12.34 1.62 -20.07
C GLY A 181 -11.43 0.93 -19.07
N THR A 182 -11.94 -0.10 -18.44
CA THR A 182 -11.22 -0.90 -17.45
C THR A 182 -10.79 -2.22 -18.08
N LEU A 183 -9.49 -2.50 -18.04
CA LEU A 183 -8.91 -3.80 -18.35
C LEU A 183 -8.89 -4.64 -17.08
N VAL A 184 -9.33 -5.88 -17.16
CA VAL A 184 -9.33 -6.83 -16.03
C VAL A 184 -8.60 -8.09 -16.46
N ALA A 185 -7.63 -8.52 -15.66
CA ALA A 185 -6.93 -9.78 -15.89
C ALA A 185 -7.87 -10.96 -15.63
N PRO A 186 -7.70 -12.08 -16.34
CA PRO A 186 -8.42 -13.32 -16.01
C PRO A 186 -8.03 -13.80 -14.61
N LEU A 187 -8.99 -14.44 -13.92
CA LEU A 187 -8.78 -15.11 -12.62
C LEU A 187 -7.92 -16.35 -12.77
#